data_a5ac23aa87d35917c62f47e1196496ef
#
_entry.id   a5ac23aa87d35917c62f47e1196496ef
#
_cell.length_a   1.000
_cell.length_b   1.000
_cell.length_c   1.000
_cell.angle_alpha   90.00
_cell.angle_beta   90.00
_cell.angle_gamma   90.00
#
_symmetry.space_group_name_H-M   'P 1'
#
loop_
_entity.id
_entity.type
_entity.pdbx_description
1 polymer ?
#
loop_
_entity_poly.entity_id
_entity_poly.type
_entity_poly.pdbx_seq_one_letter_code
_entity_poly.pdbx_strand_id
1 'polypeptide(L)'
;MFRWIAVLSLSLFTLLIAACSSAPKRPSTPLPPALVQKLNQMSLKTRLPIPVQGIKAHQLNDTWGASRSSGRLHEGIDIIAPKGSKVYSATEGLIADLRDNRLGGKVIWILGPAGTWHYYAHLDGHKRG
;
A
#
# COMPACT_ATOMS: atom_id res chain seq x y z
N MET A 1 32.26 35.85 -50.60
CA MET A 1 31.87 36.04 -49.17
C MET A 1 30.88 34.94 -48.79
N PHE A 2 31.35 33.86 -48.16
CA PHE A 2 30.49 32.77 -47.66
C PHE A 2 30.27 32.96 -46.15
N ARG A 3 29.02 33.22 -45.77
CA ARG A 3 28.62 33.29 -44.35
C ARG A 3 28.22 31.89 -43.84
N TRP A 4 28.99 31.37 -42.91
CA TRP A 4 28.67 30.12 -42.18
C TRP A 4 27.63 30.44 -41.12
N ILE A 5 26.45 29.82 -41.23
CA ILE A 5 25.42 29.86 -40.19
C ILE A 5 25.67 28.63 -39.31
N ALA A 6 26.14 28.85 -38.08
CA ALA A 6 26.26 27.82 -37.09
C ALA A 6 24.87 27.55 -36.48
N VAL A 7 24.31 26.38 -36.75
CA VAL A 7 23.09 25.90 -36.11
C VAL A 7 23.47 25.30 -34.78
N LEU A 8 23.19 26.00 -33.66
CA LEU A 8 23.27 25.45 -32.32
C LEU A 8 22.07 24.52 -32.13
N SER A 9 22.29 23.20 -32.16
CA SER A 9 21.31 22.22 -31.73
C SER A 9 21.27 22.16 -30.20
N LEU A 10 20.24 22.74 -29.60
CA LEU A 10 19.97 22.66 -28.19
C LEU A 10 19.37 21.27 -27.89
N SER A 11 20.20 20.30 -27.48
CA SER A 11 19.75 18.99 -27.04
C SER A 11 19.05 19.15 -25.69
N LEU A 12 17.72 19.09 -25.71
CA LEU A 12 16.88 19.05 -24.53
C LEU A 12 17.03 17.66 -23.88
N PHE A 13 17.91 17.56 -22.88
CA PHE A 13 18.08 16.35 -22.08
C PHE A 13 16.90 16.26 -21.11
N THR A 14 15.84 15.55 -21.50
CA THR A 14 14.72 15.25 -20.62
C THR A 14 15.19 14.24 -19.55
N LEU A 15 15.47 14.74 -18.34
CA LEU A 15 15.75 13.92 -17.17
C LEU A 15 14.47 13.20 -16.77
N LEU A 16 14.32 11.92 -17.13
CA LEU A 16 13.27 11.05 -16.59
C LEU A 16 13.57 10.82 -15.12
N ILE A 17 12.90 11.58 -14.25
CA ILE A 17 12.89 11.30 -12.81
C ILE A 17 11.98 10.07 -12.64
N ALA A 18 12.58 8.89 -12.53
CA ALA A 18 11.88 7.69 -12.07
C ALA A 18 11.45 7.93 -10.62
N ALA A 19 10.19 8.27 -10.40
CA ALA A 19 9.61 8.33 -9.07
C ALA A 19 9.64 6.90 -8.51
N CYS A 20 10.58 6.61 -7.59
CA CYS A 20 10.58 5.37 -6.85
C CYS A 20 9.29 5.31 -6.03
N SER A 21 8.33 4.49 -6.46
CA SER A 21 7.14 4.20 -5.68
C SER A 21 7.55 3.67 -4.31
N SER A 22 7.07 4.31 -3.25
CA SER A 22 7.32 3.90 -1.86
C SER A 22 6.32 2.86 -1.37
N ALA A 23 5.36 2.49 -2.21
CA ALA A 23 4.34 1.50 -1.90
C ALA A 23 4.96 0.15 -1.49
N PRO A 24 4.38 -0.50 -0.47
CA PRO A 24 4.79 -1.84 -0.11
C PRO A 24 4.60 -2.80 -1.28
N LYS A 25 5.64 -3.59 -1.61
CA LYS A 25 5.58 -4.54 -2.71
C LYS A 25 4.55 -5.64 -2.41
N ARG A 26 3.58 -5.80 -3.30
CA ARG A 26 2.58 -6.87 -3.23
C ARG A 26 3.25 -8.25 -3.32
N PRO A 27 2.66 -9.29 -2.68
CA PRO A 27 3.17 -10.64 -2.79
C PRO A 27 3.06 -11.15 -4.24
N SER A 28 4.04 -11.94 -4.64
CA SER A 28 4.05 -12.64 -5.94
C SER A 28 3.58 -14.10 -5.82
N THR A 29 3.20 -14.54 -4.61
CA THR A 29 2.71 -15.89 -4.36
C THR A 29 1.46 -16.15 -5.18
N PRO A 30 1.38 -17.23 -5.96
CA PRO A 30 0.19 -17.59 -6.71
C PRO A 30 -0.99 -17.82 -5.75
N LEU A 31 -2.12 -17.18 -6.04
CA LEU A 31 -3.36 -17.37 -5.29
C LEU A 31 -4.30 -18.30 -6.06
N PRO A 32 -5.22 -19.02 -5.38
CA PRO A 32 -6.17 -19.91 -6.04
C PRO A 32 -7.05 -19.14 -7.05
N PRO A 33 -6.99 -19.46 -8.37
CA PRO A 33 -7.64 -18.65 -9.40
C PRO A 33 -9.15 -18.48 -9.20
N ALA A 34 -9.84 -19.53 -8.77
CA ALA A 34 -11.28 -19.48 -8.52
C ALA A 34 -11.67 -18.49 -7.41
N LEU A 35 -10.87 -18.40 -6.33
CA LEU A 35 -11.10 -17.44 -5.26
C LEU A 35 -10.78 -16.02 -5.71
N VAL A 36 -9.70 -15.84 -6.47
CA VAL A 36 -9.36 -14.53 -7.07
C VAL A 36 -10.49 -14.05 -7.98
N GLN A 37 -11.00 -14.92 -8.85
CA GLN A 37 -12.11 -14.58 -9.74
C GLN A 37 -13.36 -14.20 -8.93
N LYS A 38 -13.72 -14.98 -7.91
CA LYS A 38 -14.84 -14.65 -7.01
C LYS A 38 -14.68 -13.28 -6.38
N LEU A 39 -13.52 -12.98 -5.80
CA LEU A 39 -13.26 -11.67 -5.16
C LEU A 39 -13.33 -10.52 -6.16
N ASN A 40 -12.81 -10.70 -7.38
CA ASN A 40 -12.86 -9.68 -8.43
C ASN A 40 -14.29 -9.34 -8.87
N GLN A 41 -15.24 -10.28 -8.75
CA GLN A 41 -16.65 -10.07 -9.08
C GLN A 41 -17.45 -9.44 -7.94
N MET A 42 -16.89 -9.38 -6.72
CA MET A 42 -17.56 -8.77 -5.58
C MET A 42 -17.41 -7.25 -5.60
N SER A 43 -18.44 -6.54 -5.17
CA SER A 43 -18.39 -5.09 -5.04
C SER A 43 -17.66 -4.67 -3.77
N LEU A 44 -16.78 -3.69 -3.88
CA LEU A 44 -16.17 -3.05 -2.71
C LEU A 44 -17.17 -2.08 -2.09
N LYS A 45 -17.35 -2.14 -0.77
CA LYS A 45 -18.16 -1.17 -0.04
C LYS A 45 -17.48 0.21 -0.08
N THR A 46 -18.25 1.26 -0.25
CA THR A 46 -17.76 2.65 -0.29
C THR A 46 -17.22 3.14 1.06
N ARG A 47 -17.64 2.51 2.16
CA ARG A 47 -17.13 2.77 3.51
C ARG A 47 -16.66 1.47 4.13
N LEU A 48 -15.41 1.43 4.52
CA LEU A 48 -14.81 0.31 5.21
C LEU A 48 -14.83 0.53 6.72
N PRO A 49 -14.96 -0.51 7.54
CA PRO A 49 -14.83 -0.41 8.98
C PRO A 49 -13.37 -0.05 9.36
N ILE A 50 -13.21 0.64 10.48
CA ILE A 50 -11.88 0.88 11.05
C ILE A 50 -11.33 -0.47 11.54
N PRO A 51 -10.16 -0.89 11.09
CA PRO A 51 -9.67 -2.24 11.34
C PRO A 51 -9.17 -2.47 12.78
N VAL A 52 -9.02 -1.42 13.59
CA VAL A 52 -8.48 -1.52 14.96
C VAL A 52 -9.61 -1.43 15.98
N GLN A 53 -9.72 -2.44 16.82
CA GLN A 53 -10.75 -2.50 17.87
C GLN A 53 -10.70 -1.28 18.79
N GLY A 54 -11.88 -0.67 19.00
CA GLY A 54 -12.06 0.46 19.94
C GLY A 54 -11.70 1.83 19.35
N ILE A 55 -11.09 1.90 18.18
CA ILE A 55 -10.76 3.16 17.52
C ILE A 55 -11.99 3.67 16.72
N LYS A 56 -12.28 4.96 16.88
CA LYS A 56 -13.40 5.64 16.21
C LYS A 56 -12.90 6.58 15.11
N ALA A 57 -13.76 6.91 14.14
CA ALA A 57 -13.38 7.72 12.97
C ALA A 57 -12.74 9.08 13.33
N HIS A 58 -13.24 9.75 14.37
CA HIS A 58 -12.71 11.05 14.81
C HIS A 58 -11.29 10.97 15.44
N GLN A 59 -10.80 9.78 15.72
CA GLN A 59 -9.45 9.54 16.24
C GLN A 59 -8.43 9.25 15.14
N LEU A 60 -8.88 9.14 13.87
CA LEU A 60 -8.00 8.94 12.75
C LEU A 60 -7.43 10.28 12.31
N ASN A 61 -6.11 10.29 12.09
CA ASN A 61 -5.42 11.41 11.45
C ASN A 61 -5.10 11.02 10.01
N ASP A 62 -5.27 11.96 9.08
CA ASP A 62 -4.80 11.76 7.73
C ASP A 62 -3.28 11.87 7.70
N THR A 63 -2.63 10.74 7.54
CA THR A 63 -1.17 10.63 7.42
C THR A 63 -0.75 10.22 6.01
N TRP A 64 -1.68 10.24 5.05
CA TRP A 64 -1.36 9.98 3.65
C TRP A 64 -0.39 11.05 3.11
N GLY A 65 0.62 10.61 2.39
CA GLY A 65 1.64 11.51 1.82
C GLY A 65 2.62 12.11 2.84
N ALA A 66 2.50 11.79 4.13
CA ALA A 66 3.46 12.26 5.13
C ALA A 66 4.88 11.75 4.83
N SER A 67 5.88 12.61 5.01
CA SER A 67 7.28 12.27 4.78
C SER A 67 7.73 11.13 5.69
N ARG A 68 8.50 10.20 5.13
CA ARG A 68 9.15 9.09 5.82
C ARG A 68 10.67 9.13 5.58
N SER A 69 11.41 8.32 6.32
CA SER A 69 12.86 8.21 6.14
C SER A 69 13.24 7.86 4.70
N SER A 70 14.39 8.34 4.25
CA SER A 70 14.94 8.11 2.90
C SER A 70 14.06 8.66 1.76
N GLY A 71 13.40 9.80 1.98
CA GLY A 71 12.62 10.49 0.94
C GLY A 71 11.33 9.78 0.51
N ARG A 72 10.89 8.75 1.24
CA ARG A 72 9.63 8.06 0.95
C ARG A 72 8.43 8.88 1.42
N LEU A 73 7.30 8.69 0.78
CA LEU A 73 6.00 9.18 1.25
C LEU A 73 5.20 8.03 1.88
N HIS A 74 4.34 8.36 2.82
CA HIS A 74 3.44 7.40 3.45
C HIS A 74 2.25 7.11 2.53
N GLU A 75 2.08 5.87 2.14
CA GLU A 75 0.96 5.41 1.32
C GLU A 75 -0.04 4.62 2.17
N GLY A 76 -0.52 5.25 3.24
CA GLY A 76 -1.45 4.64 4.19
C GLY A 76 -1.88 5.60 5.28
N ILE A 77 -2.61 5.07 6.27
CA ILE A 77 -3.01 5.79 7.48
C ILE A 77 -2.44 5.08 8.69
N ASP A 78 -1.78 5.84 9.57
CA ASP A 78 -1.31 5.33 10.85
C ASP A 78 -2.45 5.38 11.87
N ILE A 79 -2.85 4.21 12.38
CA ILE A 79 -3.86 4.09 13.43
C ILE A 79 -3.15 3.74 14.73
N ILE A 80 -3.01 4.73 15.61
CA ILE A 80 -2.31 4.55 16.88
C ILE A 80 -3.23 3.85 17.88
N ALA A 81 -2.74 2.73 18.44
CA ALA A 81 -3.46 1.93 19.40
C ALA A 81 -2.48 1.27 20.40
N PRO A 82 -2.93 0.89 21.60
CA PRO A 82 -2.12 0.13 22.54
C PRO A 82 -1.61 -1.19 21.93
N LYS A 83 -0.40 -1.59 22.31
CA LYS A 83 0.14 -2.91 21.91
C LYS A 83 -0.83 -4.02 22.33
N GLY A 84 -1.04 -5.01 21.44
CA GLY A 84 -2.00 -6.10 21.68
C GLY A 84 -3.44 -5.76 21.30
N SER A 85 -3.74 -4.54 20.82
CA SER A 85 -5.06 -4.22 20.28
C SER A 85 -5.39 -5.15 19.12
N LYS A 86 -6.64 -5.64 19.06
CA LYS A 86 -7.06 -6.52 17.98
C LYS A 86 -7.20 -5.74 16.68
N VAL A 87 -6.65 -6.30 15.61
CA VAL A 87 -6.76 -5.78 14.25
C VAL A 87 -7.56 -6.79 13.42
N TYR A 88 -8.60 -6.31 12.77
CA TYR A 88 -9.48 -7.12 11.92
C TYR A 88 -9.29 -6.72 10.45
N SER A 89 -9.58 -7.64 9.55
CA SER A 89 -9.68 -7.27 8.14
C SER A 89 -10.82 -6.28 7.92
N ALA A 90 -10.57 -5.22 7.17
CA ALA A 90 -11.58 -4.22 6.79
C ALA A 90 -12.59 -4.76 5.76
N THR A 91 -12.26 -5.86 5.08
CA THR A 91 -13.12 -6.56 4.13
C THR A 91 -13.00 -8.07 4.32
N GLU A 92 -13.93 -8.81 3.79
CA GLU A 92 -13.69 -10.22 3.48
C GLU A 92 -12.57 -10.34 2.46
N GLY A 93 -11.88 -11.47 2.42
CA GLY A 93 -10.78 -11.64 1.48
C GLY A 93 -9.93 -12.88 1.72
N LEU A 94 -8.92 -13.01 0.89
CA LEU A 94 -7.94 -14.08 0.94
C LEU A 94 -6.62 -13.54 1.50
N ILE A 95 -6.12 -14.14 2.57
CA ILE A 95 -4.77 -13.84 3.06
C ILE A 95 -3.79 -14.33 2.00
N ALA A 96 -3.11 -13.36 1.39
CA ALA A 96 -2.16 -13.62 0.32
C ALA A 96 -0.74 -13.79 0.85
N ASP A 97 -0.41 -13.15 1.97
CA ASP A 97 0.91 -13.24 2.55
C ASP A 97 0.93 -12.84 4.04
N LEU A 98 1.73 -13.56 4.80
CA LEU A 98 2.05 -13.32 6.21
C LEU A 98 3.56 -13.37 6.36
N ARG A 99 4.20 -12.25 6.61
CA ARG A 99 5.66 -12.18 6.70
C ARG A 99 6.14 -11.09 7.66
N ASP A 100 7.40 -11.13 7.97
CA ASP A 100 8.13 -10.01 8.56
C ASP A 100 8.93 -9.28 7.49
N ASN A 101 8.94 -7.96 7.53
CA ASN A 101 9.81 -7.16 6.69
C ASN A 101 10.44 -5.99 7.46
N ARG A 102 11.51 -5.43 6.89
CA ARG A 102 12.31 -4.39 7.55
C ARG A 102 11.54 -3.11 7.87
N LEU A 103 10.57 -2.74 7.05
CA LEU A 103 9.84 -1.47 7.18
C LEU A 103 8.54 -1.61 7.94
N GLY A 104 7.81 -2.68 7.73
CA GLY A 104 6.48 -2.89 8.31
C GLY A 104 6.46 -3.83 9.51
N GLY A 105 7.59 -4.45 9.88
CA GLY A 105 7.60 -5.50 10.91
C GLY A 105 6.74 -6.68 10.48
N LYS A 106 5.91 -7.19 11.39
CA LYS A 106 4.91 -8.22 11.06
C LYS A 106 3.80 -7.61 10.22
N VAL A 107 3.60 -8.17 9.03
CA VAL A 107 2.65 -7.64 8.04
C VAL A 107 1.74 -8.73 7.50
N ILE A 108 0.55 -8.30 7.07
CA ILE A 108 -0.42 -9.13 6.36
C ILE A 108 -0.81 -8.44 5.05
N TRP A 109 -0.85 -9.21 3.98
CA TRP A 109 -1.48 -8.83 2.73
C TRP A 109 -2.78 -9.61 2.53
N ILE A 110 -3.84 -8.91 2.19
CA ILE A 110 -5.16 -9.50 1.89
C ILE A 110 -5.62 -9.03 0.53
N LEU A 111 -6.02 -9.98 -0.32
CA LEU A 111 -6.78 -9.69 -1.53
C LEU A 111 -8.27 -9.68 -1.18
N GLY A 112 -8.90 -8.54 -1.38
CA GLY A 112 -10.31 -8.28 -1.06
C GLY A 112 -11.21 -8.15 -2.31
N PRO A 113 -12.47 -7.70 -2.09
CA PRO A 113 -13.44 -7.47 -3.16
C PRO A 113 -12.94 -6.51 -4.24
N ALA A 114 -13.44 -6.67 -5.47
CA ALA A 114 -13.04 -5.88 -6.64
C ALA A 114 -11.52 -5.89 -6.92
N GLY A 115 -10.81 -6.94 -6.48
CA GLY A 115 -9.36 -7.05 -6.66
C GLY A 115 -8.54 -6.06 -5.82
N THR A 116 -9.13 -5.49 -4.77
CA THR A 116 -8.44 -4.56 -3.87
C THR A 116 -7.40 -5.28 -3.02
N TRP A 117 -6.30 -4.58 -2.73
CA TRP A 117 -5.26 -5.08 -1.86
C TRP A 117 -5.23 -4.28 -0.57
N HIS A 118 -5.25 -5.00 0.57
CA HIS A 118 -5.15 -4.43 1.91
C HIS A 118 -3.80 -4.84 2.52
N TYR A 119 -3.10 -3.85 3.09
CA TYR A 119 -1.82 -4.06 3.74
C TYR A 119 -1.91 -3.60 5.20
N TYR A 120 -1.65 -4.51 6.11
CA TYR A 120 -1.60 -4.26 7.54
C TYR A 120 -0.16 -4.44 8.01
N ALA A 121 0.36 -3.44 8.71
CA ALA A 121 1.76 -3.42 9.16
C ALA A 121 1.86 -3.15 10.66
N HIS A 122 3.05 -3.33 11.20
CA HIS A 122 3.40 -3.10 12.61
C HIS A 122 2.57 -3.93 13.59
N LEU A 123 2.17 -5.12 13.15
CA LEU A 123 1.39 -6.04 13.98
C LEU A 123 2.26 -6.65 15.09
N ASP A 124 1.68 -6.87 16.27
CA ASP A 124 2.38 -7.56 17.37
C ASP A 124 2.47 -9.08 17.12
N GLY A 125 1.45 -9.64 16.49
CA GLY A 125 1.39 -11.05 16.14
C GLY A 125 0.23 -11.37 15.21
N HIS A 126 0.23 -12.61 14.70
CA HIS A 126 -0.86 -13.16 13.91
C HIS A 126 -1.59 -14.20 14.76
N LYS A 127 -2.91 -14.11 14.87
CA LYS A 127 -3.71 -15.21 15.41
C LYS A 127 -4.01 -16.18 14.28
N ARG A 128 -3.60 -17.43 14.42
CA ARG A 128 -4.07 -18.52 13.56
C ARG A 128 -5.53 -18.81 13.96
N GLY A 129 -6.44 -18.74 13.00
CA GLY A 129 -7.83 -19.14 13.19
C GLY A 129 -7.97 -20.64 13.27
#